data_59623ec1793ad5db37181002e570498b
#
_entry.id   59623ec1793ad5db37181002e570498b
#
_cell.length_a   1.000
_cell.length_b   1.000
_cell.length_c   1.000
_cell.angle_alpha   90.00
_cell.angle_beta   90.00
_cell.angle_gamma   90.00
#
_symmetry.space_group_name_H-M   'P 1'
#
loop_
_entity.id
_entity.type
_entity.pdbx_description
1 polymer ?
#
loop_
_entity_poly.entity_id
_entity_poly.type
_entity_poly.pdbx_seq_one_letter_code
_entity_poly.pdbx_strand_id
1 'polypeptide(L)'
;EMRVQWWRDVGAEIAEAKQVRRHYVATPLGRLLRPELAKEIDPMAEARRWDIYRDPFEDEAAFDTYIDATSGSLLWMAAASLGEAEEETVRAFGRGMGIANWLRAIPELEKQKRVPLLDGTTKGVQQLAEKGYQYLAQARRARGSVSTAAAPAMLAGWQAQSILKQAIGEPERV
;
A
#
# COMPACT_ATOMS: atom_id res chain seq x y z
N GLU A 1 14.25 0.58 13.68
CA GLU A 1 14.60 -0.78 13.23
C GLU A 1 13.98 -1.88 14.09
N MET A 2 14.14 -1.89 15.43
CA MET A 2 13.56 -2.93 16.32
C MET A 2 12.07 -3.16 16.10
N ARG A 3 11.28 -2.09 15.86
CA ARG A 3 9.83 -2.22 15.64
C ARG A 3 9.51 -2.86 14.29
N VAL A 4 10.29 -2.58 13.25
CA VAL A 4 10.15 -3.22 11.92
C VAL A 4 10.48 -4.71 12.05
N GLN A 5 11.61 -5.05 12.68
CA GLN A 5 11.99 -6.44 12.91
C GLN A 5 10.92 -7.20 13.73
N TRP A 6 10.38 -6.57 14.75
CA TRP A 6 9.31 -7.18 15.57
C TRP A 6 8.08 -7.57 14.72
N TRP A 7 7.67 -6.74 13.76
CA TRP A 7 6.56 -7.07 12.85
C TRP A 7 6.92 -8.17 11.86
N ARG A 8 8.16 -8.22 11.39
CA ARG A 8 8.66 -9.31 10.53
C ARG A 8 8.60 -10.64 11.28
N ASP A 9 9.03 -10.65 12.54
CA ASP A 9 8.95 -11.85 13.39
C ASP A 9 7.49 -12.30 13.60
N VAL A 10 6.58 -11.36 13.84
CA VAL A 10 5.12 -11.66 13.95
C VAL A 10 4.60 -12.28 12.64
N GLY A 11 4.97 -11.72 11.50
CA GLY A 11 4.60 -12.27 10.20
C GLY A 11 5.08 -13.70 10.03
N ALA A 12 6.34 -13.98 10.38
CA ALA A 12 6.92 -15.32 10.34
C ALA A 12 6.21 -16.29 11.30
N GLU A 13 5.92 -15.87 12.54
CA GLU A 13 5.19 -16.69 13.51
C GLU A 13 3.82 -17.12 12.97
N ILE A 14 3.08 -16.21 12.32
CA ILE A 14 1.77 -16.52 11.72
C ILE A 14 1.94 -17.43 10.50
N ALA A 15 2.88 -17.10 9.59
CA ALA A 15 3.12 -17.85 8.36
C ALA A 15 3.55 -19.31 8.63
N GLU A 16 4.25 -19.53 9.73
CA GLU A 16 4.71 -20.86 10.17
C GLU A 16 3.73 -21.56 11.12
N ALA A 17 2.53 -20.99 11.33
CA ALA A 17 1.50 -21.47 12.26
C ALA A 17 2.04 -21.69 13.71
N LYS A 18 3.00 -20.87 14.11
CA LYS A 18 3.56 -20.87 15.48
C LYS A 18 2.67 -20.09 16.44
N GLN A 19 2.95 -20.23 17.73
CA GLN A 19 2.30 -19.40 18.75
C GLN A 19 2.75 -17.94 18.56
N VAL A 20 1.79 -17.07 18.25
CA VAL A 20 2.03 -15.64 18.07
C VAL A 20 2.26 -14.98 19.43
N ARG A 21 3.29 -14.15 19.53
CA ARG A 21 3.61 -13.36 20.72
C ARG A 21 2.42 -12.52 21.18
N ARG A 22 2.28 -12.40 22.51
CA ARG A 22 1.14 -11.67 23.10
C ARG A 22 1.24 -10.18 22.81
N HIS A 23 0.27 -9.66 22.07
CA HIS A 23 0.15 -8.25 21.75
C HIS A 23 -1.29 -7.94 21.31
N TYR A 24 -1.80 -6.74 21.62
CA TYR A 24 -3.20 -6.37 21.35
C TYR A 24 -3.59 -6.39 19.88
N VAL A 25 -2.63 -6.27 18.94
CA VAL A 25 -2.85 -6.41 17.48
C VAL A 25 -2.41 -7.78 16.99
N ALA A 26 -1.18 -8.24 17.31
CA ALA A 26 -0.63 -9.47 16.76
C ALA A 26 -1.42 -10.71 17.18
N THR A 27 -1.91 -10.74 18.42
CA THR A 27 -2.71 -11.89 18.92
C THR A 27 -4.00 -12.11 18.13
N PRO A 28 -4.88 -11.08 17.91
CA PRO A 28 -6.05 -11.26 17.05
C PRO A 28 -5.68 -11.46 15.58
N LEU A 29 -4.62 -10.81 15.08
CA LEU A 29 -4.15 -10.98 13.70
C LEU A 29 -3.76 -12.45 13.43
N GLY A 30 -3.03 -13.09 14.36
CA GLY A 30 -2.65 -14.51 14.26
C GLY A 30 -3.82 -15.49 14.30
N ARG A 31 -5.01 -15.05 14.73
CA ARG A 31 -6.25 -15.87 14.70
C ARG A 31 -7.03 -15.70 13.39
N LEU A 32 -6.88 -14.56 12.72
CA LEU A 32 -7.69 -14.17 11.57
C LEU A 32 -6.94 -14.36 10.26
N LEU A 33 -5.64 -14.09 10.24
CA LEU A 33 -4.84 -14.08 9.03
C LEU A 33 -4.38 -15.50 8.69
N ARG A 34 -4.67 -15.93 7.48
CA ARG A 34 -4.18 -17.22 6.97
C ARG A 34 -2.65 -17.19 6.79
N PRO A 35 -1.95 -18.31 7.02
CA PRO A 35 -0.50 -18.39 6.91
C PRO A 35 0.06 -17.88 5.56
N GLU A 36 -0.64 -18.16 4.46
CA GLU A 36 -0.24 -17.72 3.11
C GLU A 36 -0.23 -16.19 3.00
N LEU A 37 -1.23 -15.54 3.59
CA LEU A 37 -1.34 -14.07 3.58
C LEU A 37 -0.35 -13.41 4.54
N ALA A 38 0.02 -14.09 5.62
CA ALA A 38 0.97 -13.56 6.60
C ALA A 38 2.38 -13.33 6.01
N LYS A 39 2.73 -14.02 4.92
CA LYS A 39 3.97 -13.80 4.18
C LYS A 39 4.10 -12.38 3.63
N GLU A 40 2.99 -11.69 3.42
CA GLU A 40 2.97 -10.30 2.97
C GLU A 40 3.46 -9.30 4.04
N ILE A 41 3.46 -9.72 5.31
CA ILE A 41 3.88 -8.85 6.42
C ILE A 41 5.39 -8.56 6.34
N ASP A 42 6.20 -9.52 5.93
CA ASP A 42 7.65 -9.35 5.84
C ASP A 42 8.05 -8.27 4.82
N PRO A 43 7.68 -8.35 3.54
CA PRO A 43 8.01 -7.31 2.57
C PRO A 43 7.36 -5.97 2.90
N MET A 44 6.15 -5.95 3.48
CA MET A 44 5.50 -4.73 3.95
C MET A 44 6.28 -4.06 5.07
N ALA A 45 6.75 -4.83 6.05
CA ALA A 45 7.54 -4.30 7.17
C ALA A 45 8.93 -3.86 6.69
N GLU A 46 9.57 -4.62 5.80
CA GLU A 46 10.87 -4.25 5.22
C GLU A 46 10.78 -2.93 4.44
N ALA A 47 9.76 -2.76 3.62
CA ALA A 47 9.54 -1.51 2.88
C ALA A 47 9.44 -0.28 3.81
N ARG A 48 8.91 -0.46 5.04
CA ARG A 48 8.84 0.61 6.05
C ARG A 48 10.20 1.06 6.58
N ARG A 49 11.30 0.44 6.20
CA ARG A 49 12.65 0.96 6.48
C ARG A 49 12.89 2.30 5.79
N TRP A 50 12.27 2.54 4.63
CA TRP A 50 12.32 3.83 3.98
C TRP A 50 11.83 4.96 4.92
N ASP A 51 10.85 4.69 5.77
CA ASP A 51 10.34 5.66 6.74
C ASP A 51 11.37 5.99 7.86
N ILE A 52 12.35 5.12 8.08
CA ILE A 52 13.40 5.31 9.08
C ILE A 52 14.59 6.06 8.48
N TYR A 53 15.04 5.63 7.30
CA TYR A 53 16.12 6.26 6.56
C TYR A 53 15.54 7.38 5.69
N ARG A 54 16.29 8.45 5.52
CA ARG A 54 15.77 9.64 4.80
C ARG A 54 16.24 9.69 3.35
N ASP A 55 16.75 8.57 2.86
CA ASP A 55 17.25 8.47 1.50
C ASP A 55 16.09 8.56 0.50
N PRO A 56 16.26 9.24 -0.63
CA PRO A 56 15.28 9.21 -1.72
C PRO A 56 15.17 7.80 -2.30
N PHE A 57 14.11 7.52 -3.04
CA PHE A 57 14.06 6.30 -3.85
C PHE A 57 15.13 6.34 -4.94
N GLU A 58 15.76 5.20 -5.18
CA GLU A 58 16.83 5.07 -6.19
C GLU A 58 16.26 5.27 -7.62
N ASP A 59 15.08 4.69 -7.86
CA ASP A 59 14.40 4.71 -9.15
C ASP A 59 12.88 4.47 -9.02
N GLU A 60 12.20 4.47 -10.15
CA GLU A 60 10.76 4.21 -10.23
C GLU A 60 10.40 2.79 -9.76
N ALA A 61 11.23 1.80 -10.04
CA ALA A 61 10.97 0.41 -9.62
C ALA A 61 11.03 0.26 -8.10
N ALA A 62 11.96 0.94 -7.43
CA ALA A 62 12.05 0.99 -5.98
C ALA A 62 10.81 1.66 -5.37
N PHE A 63 10.35 2.76 -5.95
CA PHE A 63 9.11 3.42 -5.53
C PHE A 63 7.87 2.52 -5.72
N ASP A 64 7.75 1.88 -6.89
CA ASP A 64 6.63 0.98 -7.19
C ASP A 64 6.60 -0.21 -6.22
N THR A 65 7.76 -0.78 -5.93
CA THR A 65 7.91 -1.86 -4.95
C THR A 65 7.44 -1.40 -3.57
N TYR A 66 7.81 -0.20 -3.15
CA TYR A 66 7.36 0.38 -1.89
C TYR A 66 5.84 0.55 -1.85
N ILE A 67 5.23 1.11 -2.89
CA ILE A 67 3.78 1.33 -2.98
C ILE A 67 3.03 -0.01 -2.97
N ASP A 68 3.50 -0.99 -3.74
CA ASP A 68 2.87 -2.32 -3.76
C ASP A 68 3.00 -3.01 -2.40
N ALA A 69 4.18 -3.06 -1.82
CA ALA A 69 4.41 -3.69 -0.52
C ALA A 69 3.62 -3.04 0.62
N THR A 70 3.49 -1.69 0.63
CA THR A 70 2.84 -0.97 1.74
C THR A 70 1.34 -0.79 1.57
N SER A 71 0.85 -0.65 0.35
CA SER A 71 -0.57 -0.39 0.05
C SER A 71 -1.24 -1.56 -0.68
N GLY A 72 -0.57 -2.13 -1.68
CA GLY A 72 -1.06 -3.30 -2.41
C GLY A 72 -1.21 -4.52 -1.50
N SER A 73 -0.13 -4.92 -0.83
CA SER A 73 -0.13 -6.08 0.08
C SER A 73 -1.10 -5.91 1.25
N LEU A 74 -1.17 -4.71 1.84
CA LEU A 74 -2.09 -4.44 2.95
C LEU A 74 -3.56 -4.61 2.52
N LEU A 75 -3.91 -4.04 1.36
CA LEU A 75 -5.27 -4.16 0.84
C LEU A 75 -5.58 -5.59 0.41
N TRP A 76 -4.61 -6.30 -0.18
CA TRP A 76 -4.75 -7.71 -0.53
C TRP A 76 -5.02 -8.57 0.71
N MET A 77 -4.23 -8.45 1.76
CA MET A 77 -4.46 -9.17 3.02
C MET A 77 -5.85 -8.90 3.58
N ALA A 78 -6.31 -7.64 3.56
CA ALA A 78 -7.63 -7.26 4.06
C ALA A 78 -8.75 -7.89 3.21
N ALA A 79 -8.70 -7.75 1.89
CA ALA A 79 -9.72 -8.28 0.99
C ALA A 79 -9.79 -9.80 1.04
N ALA A 80 -8.65 -10.50 0.94
CA ALA A 80 -8.55 -11.95 0.97
C ALA A 80 -8.93 -12.57 2.34
N SER A 81 -8.87 -11.78 3.42
CA SER A 81 -9.37 -12.19 4.74
C SER A 81 -10.89 -12.10 4.86
N LEU A 82 -11.53 -11.25 4.05
CA LEU A 82 -12.99 -11.04 4.05
C LEU A 82 -13.71 -11.97 3.08
N GLY A 83 -13.09 -12.34 1.96
CA GLY A 83 -13.71 -13.19 0.96
C GLY A 83 -12.85 -13.45 -0.26
N GLU A 84 -13.42 -14.09 -1.26
CA GLU A 84 -12.74 -14.39 -2.51
C GLU A 84 -12.50 -13.11 -3.33
N ALA A 85 -11.29 -12.97 -3.84
CA ALA A 85 -10.91 -11.88 -4.72
C ALA A 85 -9.70 -12.30 -5.57
N GLU A 86 -9.58 -11.69 -6.74
CA GLU A 86 -8.40 -11.84 -7.60
C GLU A 86 -7.33 -10.87 -7.12
N GLU A 87 -6.14 -11.42 -6.82
CA GLU A 87 -5.04 -10.69 -6.17
C GLU A 87 -4.61 -9.46 -6.94
N GLU A 88 -4.37 -9.59 -8.25
CA GLU A 88 -3.88 -8.46 -9.05
C GLU A 88 -4.90 -7.32 -9.15
N THR A 89 -6.19 -7.65 -9.17
CA THR A 89 -7.27 -6.63 -9.13
C THR A 89 -7.23 -5.83 -7.85
N VAL A 90 -7.06 -6.50 -6.71
CA VAL A 90 -6.99 -5.84 -5.40
C VAL A 90 -5.69 -5.05 -5.26
N ARG A 91 -4.55 -5.63 -5.66
CA ARG A 91 -3.25 -4.94 -5.65
C ARG A 91 -3.24 -3.71 -6.56
N ALA A 92 -3.81 -3.80 -7.76
CA ALA A 92 -3.91 -2.65 -8.65
C ALA A 92 -4.71 -1.51 -7.99
N PHE A 93 -5.84 -1.81 -7.33
CA PHE A 93 -6.55 -0.80 -6.56
C PHE A 93 -5.70 -0.26 -5.41
N GLY A 94 -5.01 -1.12 -4.68
CA GLY A 94 -4.11 -0.76 -3.58
C GLY A 94 -2.97 0.15 -4.03
N ARG A 95 -2.34 -0.12 -5.19
CA ARG A 95 -1.31 0.74 -5.79
C ARG A 95 -1.87 2.12 -6.14
N GLY A 96 -3.03 2.18 -6.79
CA GLY A 96 -3.67 3.46 -7.11
C GLY A 96 -4.06 4.26 -5.86
N MET A 97 -4.59 3.61 -4.84
CA MET A 97 -4.87 4.20 -3.52
C MET A 97 -3.56 4.66 -2.84
N GLY A 98 -2.50 3.84 -2.92
CA GLY A 98 -1.20 4.13 -2.35
C GLY A 98 -0.58 5.39 -2.94
N ILE A 99 -0.60 5.53 -4.28
CA ILE A 99 -0.12 6.73 -4.98
C ILE A 99 -0.95 7.96 -4.57
N ALA A 100 -2.28 7.85 -4.50
CA ALA A 100 -3.13 8.96 -4.05
C ALA A 100 -2.76 9.42 -2.62
N ASN A 101 -2.57 8.48 -1.71
CA ASN A 101 -2.16 8.77 -0.34
C ASN A 101 -0.74 9.34 -0.28
N TRP A 102 0.16 8.88 -1.15
CA TRP A 102 1.51 9.39 -1.26
C TRP A 102 1.51 10.87 -1.67
N LEU A 103 0.79 11.20 -2.75
CA LEU A 103 0.66 12.59 -3.21
C LEU A 103 0.12 13.51 -2.11
N ARG A 104 -0.86 13.05 -1.33
CA ARG A 104 -1.36 13.80 -0.17
C ARG A 104 -0.32 13.98 0.94
N ALA A 105 0.61 13.06 1.08
CA ALA A 105 1.61 13.08 2.13
C ALA A 105 2.82 13.96 1.79
N ILE A 106 3.00 14.35 0.52
CA ILE A 106 4.17 15.11 0.04
C ILE A 106 4.45 16.35 0.89
N PRO A 107 3.49 17.26 1.17
CA PRO A 107 3.78 18.45 1.96
C PRO A 107 4.34 18.15 3.36
N GLU A 108 3.85 17.09 4.01
CA GLU A 108 4.35 16.69 5.32
C GLU A 108 5.72 16.00 5.23
N LEU A 109 5.96 15.19 4.19
CA LEU A 109 7.25 14.56 3.95
C LEU A 109 8.34 15.60 3.67
N GLU A 110 8.06 16.60 2.85
CA GLU A 110 8.99 17.72 2.56
C GLU A 110 9.27 18.57 3.82
N LYS A 111 8.26 18.84 4.63
CA LYS A 111 8.44 19.51 5.92
C LYS A 111 9.38 18.74 6.85
N GLN A 112 9.36 17.41 6.75
CA GLN A 112 10.29 16.52 7.45
C GLN A 112 11.66 16.41 6.75
N LYS A 113 11.92 17.22 5.72
CA LYS A 113 13.15 17.24 4.91
C LYS A 113 13.42 15.92 4.19
N ARG A 114 12.37 15.27 3.70
CA ARG A 114 12.47 14.12 2.82
C ARG A 114 12.39 14.56 1.37
N VAL A 115 12.87 13.71 0.47
CA VAL A 115 12.72 13.84 -0.98
C VAL A 115 11.71 12.76 -1.44
N PRO A 116 10.40 13.08 -1.46
CA PRO A 116 9.37 12.06 -1.66
C PRO A 116 9.15 11.71 -3.14
N LEU A 117 9.65 12.51 -4.07
CA LEU A 117 9.42 12.35 -5.50
C LEU A 117 10.75 12.15 -6.23
N LEU A 118 10.77 11.23 -7.20
CA LEU A 118 11.87 11.07 -8.16
C LEU A 118 11.96 12.25 -9.12
N ASP A 119 10.80 12.71 -9.58
CA ASP A 119 10.63 13.93 -10.37
C ASP A 119 9.61 14.83 -9.69
N GLY A 120 10.10 15.85 -9.00
CA GLY A 120 9.30 16.87 -8.31
C GLY A 120 8.76 17.98 -9.23
N THR A 121 8.95 17.86 -10.55
CA THR A 121 8.34 18.80 -11.49
C THR A 121 6.83 18.61 -11.58
N THR A 122 6.11 19.66 -11.95
CA THR A 122 4.66 19.62 -12.26
C THR A 122 4.32 18.44 -13.20
N LYS A 123 5.17 18.19 -14.20
CA LYS A 123 5.00 17.08 -15.13
C LYS A 123 5.20 15.71 -14.45
N GLY A 124 6.20 15.58 -13.57
CA GLY A 124 6.46 14.34 -12.83
C GLY A 124 5.29 14.00 -11.89
N VAL A 125 4.76 14.99 -11.17
CA VAL A 125 3.57 14.85 -10.33
C VAL A 125 2.36 14.38 -11.15
N GLN A 126 2.11 15.02 -12.31
CA GLN A 126 1.03 14.65 -13.20
C GLN A 126 1.16 13.21 -13.71
N GLN A 127 2.35 12.80 -14.16
CA GLN A 127 2.61 11.45 -14.63
C GLN A 127 2.39 10.40 -13.53
N LEU A 128 2.85 10.68 -12.32
CA LEU A 128 2.61 9.80 -11.17
C LEU A 128 1.12 9.67 -10.84
N ALA A 129 0.38 10.77 -10.89
CA ALA A 129 -1.06 10.76 -10.67
C ALA A 129 -1.81 10.00 -11.77
N GLU A 130 -1.40 10.16 -13.03
CA GLU A 130 -1.95 9.41 -14.17
C GLU A 130 -1.71 7.90 -14.01
N LYS A 131 -0.49 7.50 -13.60
CA LYS A 131 -0.16 6.10 -13.28
C LYS A 131 -1.08 5.54 -12.20
N GLY A 132 -1.28 6.26 -11.09
CA GLY A 132 -2.21 5.86 -10.04
C GLY A 132 -3.65 5.72 -10.55
N TYR A 133 -4.09 6.65 -11.40
CA TYR A 133 -5.42 6.61 -11.99
C TYR A 133 -5.61 5.39 -12.92
N GLN A 134 -4.57 5.02 -13.69
CA GLN A 134 -4.58 3.82 -14.53
C GLN A 134 -4.74 2.55 -13.71
N TYR A 135 -4.06 2.43 -12.55
CA TYR A 135 -4.23 1.32 -11.63
C TYR A 135 -5.68 1.21 -11.11
N LEU A 136 -6.30 2.33 -10.71
CA LEU A 136 -7.72 2.32 -10.32
C LEU A 136 -8.64 1.94 -11.48
N ALA A 137 -8.35 2.38 -12.70
CA ALA A 137 -9.12 2.04 -13.89
C ALA A 137 -8.99 0.53 -14.23
N GLN A 138 -7.79 -0.04 -14.09
CA GLN A 138 -7.55 -1.48 -14.24
C GLN A 138 -8.39 -2.28 -13.24
N ALA A 139 -8.30 -1.98 -11.96
CA ALA A 139 -9.07 -2.64 -10.92
C ALA A 139 -10.59 -2.52 -11.15
N ARG A 140 -11.06 -1.37 -11.60
CA ARG A 140 -12.48 -1.16 -11.89
C ARG A 140 -12.98 -2.01 -13.05
N ARG A 141 -12.19 -2.20 -14.10
CA ARG A 141 -12.54 -3.08 -15.22
C ARG A 141 -12.70 -4.54 -14.78
N ALA A 142 -11.86 -4.97 -13.82
CA ALA A 142 -11.86 -6.33 -13.28
C ALA A 142 -12.71 -6.50 -12.00
N ARG A 143 -13.52 -5.49 -11.62
CA ARG A 143 -14.27 -5.48 -10.34
C ARG A 143 -15.11 -6.73 -10.08
N GLY A 144 -15.54 -7.42 -11.13
CA GLY A 144 -16.32 -8.68 -11.02
C GLY A 144 -15.54 -9.84 -10.42
N SER A 145 -14.21 -9.75 -10.34
CA SER A 145 -13.34 -10.74 -9.71
C SER A 145 -13.20 -10.56 -8.18
N VAL A 146 -13.89 -9.58 -7.60
CA VAL A 146 -13.92 -9.32 -6.15
C VAL A 146 -15.31 -9.62 -5.62
N SER A 147 -15.41 -10.59 -4.71
CA SER A 147 -16.68 -11.00 -4.11
C SER A 147 -17.34 -9.88 -3.29
N THR A 148 -18.65 -9.96 -3.10
CA THR A 148 -19.39 -9.02 -2.24
C THR A 148 -18.84 -8.98 -0.81
N ALA A 149 -18.31 -10.11 -0.31
CA ALA A 149 -17.72 -10.19 1.02
C ALA A 149 -16.37 -9.47 1.10
N ALA A 150 -15.54 -9.51 0.05
CA ALA A 150 -14.24 -8.85 -0.02
C ALA A 150 -14.36 -7.35 -0.36
N ALA A 151 -15.40 -6.95 -1.09
CA ALA A 151 -15.57 -5.58 -1.59
C ALA A 151 -15.49 -4.46 -0.52
N PRO A 152 -15.92 -4.64 0.75
CA PRO A 152 -15.77 -3.61 1.77
C PRO A 152 -14.33 -3.17 2.02
N ALA A 153 -13.31 -4.02 1.79
CA ALA A 153 -11.92 -3.62 1.90
C ALA A 153 -11.57 -2.46 0.95
N MET A 154 -12.20 -2.42 -0.23
CA MET A 154 -11.95 -1.39 -1.25
C MET A 154 -12.44 0.00 -0.82
N LEU A 155 -13.31 0.10 0.21
CA LEU A 155 -13.76 1.38 0.74
C LEU A 155 -12.63 2.20 1.35
N ALA A 156 -11.51 1.58 1.71
CA ALA A 156 -10.31 2.30 2.18
C ALA A 156 -9.80 3.33 1.16
N GLY A 157 -10.03 3.09 -0.13
CA GLY A 157 -9.58 3.96 -1.22
C GLY A 157 -10.68 4.86 -1.82
N TRP A 158 -11.79 5.14 -1.10
CA TRP A 158 -12.94 5.87 -1.65
C TRP A 158 -12.59 7.27 -2.20
N GLN A 159 -11.59 7.94 -1.64
CA GLN A 159 -11.12 9.26 -2.08
C GLN A 159 -10.03 9.19 -3.17
N ALA A 160 -9.42 8.03 -3.39
CA ALA A 160 -8.22 7.91 -4.24
C ALA A 160 -8.45 8.49 -5.64
N GLN A 161 -9.60 8.20 -6.25
CA GLN A 161 -9.89 8.69 -7.60
C GLN A 161 -9.99 10.23 -7.67
N SER A 162 -10.63 10.88 -6.69
CA SER A 162 -10.76 12.33 -6.68
C SER A 162 -9.43 13.03 -6.46
N ILE A 163 -8.59 12.49 -5.57
CA ILE A 163 -7.23 12.98 -5.31
C ILE A 163 -6.38 12.90 -6.58
N LEU A 164 -6.38 11.74 -7.24
CA LEU A 164 -5.59 11.56 -8.47
C LEU A 164 -6.07 12.46 -9.60
N LYS A 165 -7.38 12.63 -9.78
CA LYS A 165 -7.92 13.57 -10.77
C LYS A 165 -7.52 15.02 -10.48
N GLN A 166 -7.53 15.42 -9.22
CA GLN A 166 -7.08 16.75 -8.83
C GLN A 166 -5.60 16.93 -9.14
N ALA A 167 -4.74 15.97 -8.76
CA ALA A 167 -3.31 16.04 -9.03
C ALA A 167 -2.97 16.00 -10.54
N ILE A 168 -3.80 15.37 -11.38
CA ILE A 168 -3.67 15.42 -12.85
C ILE A 168 -4.01 16.82 -13.37
N GLY A 169 -5.10 17.42 -12.89
CA GLY A 169 -5.59 18.71 -13.38
C GLY A 169 -4.87 19.93 -12.79
N GLU A 170 -4.42 19.80 -11.55
CA GLU A 170 -3.81 20.88 -10.76
C GLU A 170 -2.57 20.36 -10.01
N PRO A 171 -1.53 19.87 -10.71
CA PRO A 171 -0.37 19.22 -10.08
C PRO A 171 0.45 20.15 -9.17
N GLU A 172 0.35 21.47 -9.36
CA GLU A 172 0.99 22.48 -8.51
C GLU A 172 0.38 22.58 -7.10
N ARG A 173 -0.71 21.87 -6.83
CA ARG A 173 -1.36 21.84 -5.50
C ARG A 173 -0.92 20.65 -4.63
N VAL A 174 -0.02 19.85 -5.14
CA VAL A 174 0.54 18.70 -4.44
C VAL A 174 1.72 19.08 -3.55
#